data_2ab4a26b93f6e0df7b94bcbe33a12705
#
_entry.id   2ab4a26b93f6e0df7b94bcbe33a12705
#
_cell.length_a   1.000
_cell.length_b   1.000
_cell.length_c   1.000
_cell.angle_alpha   90.00
_cell.angle_beta   90.00
_cell.angle_gamma   90.00
#
_symmetry.space_group_name_H-M   'P 1'
#
loop_
_entity.id
_entity.type
_entity.pdbx_description
1 polymer ?
#
loop_
_entity_poly.entity_id
_entity_poly.type
_entity_poly.pdbx_seq_one_letter_code
_entity_poly.pdbx_strand_id
1 'polypeptide(L)'
;MYHIFKQLDGTNIRNFTIEDYANVASRGFIEGYYGNPWSTEDRKKLMEWGGYYKLNSYFYAPKDDPKHNSKWRELYTDEEIETKIKPLAEAGNKSKCRFVFALHPYMYNAIRYNSEENYQADLKVLQAKFEQVIKAGVRQIAILADDAGNVGGANYTKTLTDMTAWLKEMQKTYPDLKLTLPFCTQEYMYNGESYYQNFPANIQIVMTGGRVWGEVTNNFTTTFTNNVGRGPYMWINWPCTDNSKKHLIMGGYTTFLHPGVDPNKIQGIVLNPMQQSEPSKVCLLYTSPSPRDM
;
A
#
# COMPACT_ATOMS: atom_id res chain seq x y z
N MET A 1 -19.58 4.65 12.74
CA MET A 1 -20.18 4.00 13.94
C MET A 1 -19.44 4.36 15.23
N TYR A 2 -18.15 4.01 15.41
CA TYR A 2 -17.43 4.26 16.65
C TYR A 2 -17.49 5.73 17.13
N HIS A 3 -17.26 6.70 16.25
CA HIS A 3 -17.36 8.12 16.56
C HIS A 3 -18.79 8.57 16.95
N ILE A 4 -19.79 7.87 16.46
CA ILE A 4 -21.19 8.11 16.85
C ILE A 4 -21.42 7.59 18.27
N PHE A 5 -20.97 6.37 18.57
CA PHE A 5 -21.11 5.81 19.92
C PHE A 5 -20.34 6.60 20.99
N LYS A 6 -19.26 7.26 20.62
CA LYS A 6 -18.57 8.20 21.56
C LYS A 6 -19.38 9.44 21.94
N GLN A 7 -20.46 9.74 21.24
CA GLN A 7 -21.38 10.85 21.56
C GLN A 7 -22.52 10.41 22.48
N LEU A 8 -22.55 9.14 22.90
CA LEU A 8 -23.55 8.66 23.84
C LEU A 8 -23.37 9.28 25.22
N ASP A 9 -24.47 9.72 25.80
CA ASP A 9 -24.61 10.07 27.22
C ASP A 9 -25.46 8.98 27.87
N GLY A 10 -24.83 8.02 28.53
CA GLY A 10 -25.46 6.79 28.94
C GLY A 10 -25.96 5.99 27.73
N THR A 11 -27.28 5.79 27.65
CA THR A 11 -27.97 5.15 26.50
C THR A 11 -28.55 6.15 25.50
N ASN A 12 -28.41 7.45 25.77
CA ASN A 12 -29.01 8.50 24.96
C ASN A 12 -28.03 9.02 23.92
N ILE A 13 -28.52 9.27 22.72
CA ILE A 13 -27.78 9.96 21.67
C ILE A 13 -28.57 11.21 21.25
N ARG A 14 -27.88 12.33 21.13
CA ARG A 14 -28.50 13.57 20.65
C ARG A 14 -28.92 13.43 19.20
N ASN A 15 -29.99 14.11 18.80
CA ASN A 15 -30.34 14.26 17.40
C ASN A 15 -29.27 15.15 16.74
N PHE A 16 -28.63 14.62 15.68
CA PHE A 16 -27.67 15.35 14.87
C PHE A 16 -27.65 14.83 13.45
N THR A 17 -27.23 15.67 12.54
CA THR A 17 -26.90 15.29 11.18
C THR A 17 -25.39 15.22 11.06
N ILE A 18 -24.88 14.14 10.47
CA ILE A 18 -23.44 13.98 10.16
C ILE A 18 -23.28 13.93 8.65
N GLU A 19 -22.46 14.85 8.14
CA GLU A 19 -21.91 14.75 6.79
C GLU A 19 -20.41 14.54 6.94
N ASP A 20 -19.93 13.37 6.54
CA ASP A 20 -18.54 12.98 6.75
C ASP A 20 -18.08 12.02 5.63
N TYR A 21 -17.14 12.49 4.83
CA TYR A 21 -16.56 11.75 3.72
C TYR A 21 -15.05 11.99 3.64
N ALA A 22 -14.35 11.09 2.96
CA ALA A 22 -12.93 11.25 2.69
C ALA A 22 -12.71 11.66 1.24
N ASN A 23 -11.94 12.71 1.03
CA ASN A 23 -11.61 13.21 -0.30
C ASN A 23 -10.74 12.23 -1.10
N VAL A 24 -9.87 11.46 -0.42
CA VAL A 24 -9.00 10.46 -1.04
C VAL A 24 -9.49 9.06 -0.68
N ALA A 25 -9.74 8.22 -1.67
CA ALA A 25 -10.38 6.92 -1.49
C ALA A 25 -9.56 5.94 -0.65
N SER A 26 -8.25 5.87 -0.84
CA SER A 26 -7.34 5.00 -0.08
C SER A 26 -6.35 5.83 0.73
N ARG A 27 -6.26 5.56 2.03
CA ARG A 27 -5.45 6.31 2.99
C ARG A 27 -4.86 5.35 4.00
N GLY A 28 -3.56 5.46 4.26
CA GLY A 28 -2.95 4.55 5.22
C GLY A 28 -1.44 4.58 5.29
N PHE A 29 -0.88 3.42 5.49
CA PHE A 29 0.54 3.21 5.72
C PHE A 29 1.12 2.22 4.74
N ILE A 30 2.43 2.37 4.47
CA ILE A 30 3.22 1.37 3.77
C ILE A 30 4.47 1.07 4.59
N GLU A 31 4.62 -0.16 5.05
CA GLU A 31 5.83 -0.64 5.72
C GLU A 31 6.88 -0.96 4.65
N GLY A 32 7.47 0.08 4.05
CA GLY A 32 8.42 -0.04 2.94
C GLY A 32 9.82 0.49 3.26
N TYR A 33 10.07 0.88 4.51
CA TYR A 33 11.35 1.39 4.98
C TYR A 33 12.43 0.29 5.03
N TYR A 34 13.70 0.71 4.99
CA TYR A 34 14.85 -0.16 5.26
C TYR A 34 15.22 -0.11 6.74
N GLY A 35 15.19 -1.25 7.42
CA GLY A 35 15.51 -1.35 8.84
C GLY A 35 14.86 -2.57 9.49
N ASN A 36 14.78 -2.58 10.81
CA ASN A 36 14.17 -3.68 11.53
C ASN A 36 12.66 -3.73 11.28
N PRO A 37 12.11 -4.86 10.85
CA PRO A 37 10.68 -4.99 10.62
C PRO A 37 9.91 -4.86 11.94
N TRP A 38 8.71 -4.32 11.86
CA TRP A 38 7.82 -4.24 13.03
C TRP A 38 7.34 -5.61 13.47
N SER A 39 7.02 -5.74 14.75
CA SER A 39 6.37 -6.94 15.27
C SER A 39 4.94 -7.08 14.73
N THR A 40 4.42 -8.31 14.73
CA THR A 40 3.01 -8.57 14.40
C THR A 40 2.07 -7.73 15.27
N GLU A 41 2.38 -7.60 16.55
CA GLU A 41 1.56 -6.81 17.49
C GLU A 41 1.58 -5.31 17.17
N ASP A 42 2.74 -4.76 16.80
CA ASP A 42 2.83 -3.34 16.41
C ASP A 42 2.03 -3.04 15.14
N ARG A 43 2.08 -3.94 14.16
CA ARG A 43 1.29 -3.85 12.93
C ARG A 43 -0.21 -3.88 13.22
N LYS A 44 -0.65 -4.81 14.10
CA LYS A 44 -2.05 -4.89 14.54
C LYS A 44 -2.50 -3.60 15.19
N LYS A 45 -1.74 -3.09 16.16
CA LYS A 45 -2.03 -1.83 16.85
C LYS A 45 -2.14 -0.66 15.87
N LEU A 46 -1.23 -0.56 14.90
CA LEU A 46 -1.30 0.50 13.90
C LEU A 46 -2.55 0.40 13.02
N MET A 47 -2.94 -0.82 12.61
CA MET A 47 -4.19 -1.01 11.85
C MET A 47 -5.42 -0.66 12.68
N GLU A 48 -5.47 -1.06 13.95
CA GLU A 48 -6.58 -0.76 14.85
C GLU A 48 -6.72 0.75 15.06
N TRP A 49 -5.63 1.44 15.34
CA TRP A 49 -5.62 2.89 15.49
C TRP A 49 -5.90 3.59 14.17
N GLY A 50 -5.31 3.12 13.08
CA GLY A 50 -5.58 3.65 11.75
C GLY A 50 -7.06 3.58 11.40
N GLY A 51 -7.70 2.44 11.62
CA GLY A 51 -9.15 2.27 11.39
C GLY A 51 -9.99 3.21 12.25
N TYR A 52 -9.58 3.45 13.50
CA TYR A 52 -10.21 4.44 14.38
C TYR A 52 -10.16 5.86 13.78
N TYR A 53 -9.03 6.24 13.18
CA TYR A 53 -8.82 7.53 12.51
C TYR A 53 -9.24 7.52 11.02
N LYS A 54 -10.01 6.50 10.57
CA LYS A 54 -10.53 6.35 9.20
C LYS A 54 -9.47 6.11 8.14
N LEU A 55 -8.28 5.67 8.53
CA LEU A 55 -7.34 5.07 7.60
C LEU A 55 -7.85 3.69 7.20
N ASN A 56 -7.65 3.31 5.95
CA ASN A 56 -8.29 2.12 5.40
C ASN A 56 -7.35 1.16 4.66
N SER A 57 -6.04 1.39 4.73
CA SER A 57 -5.05 0.50 4.13
C SER A 57 -3.74 0.46 4.91
N TYR A 58 -3.18 -0.73 5.02
CA TYR A 58 -1.85 -1.00 5.56
C TYR A 58 -1.12 -1.92 4.58
N PHE A 59 -0.08 -1.42 3.93
CA PHE A 59 0.73 -2.18 3.00
C PHE A 59 1.85 -2.90 3.72
N TYR A 60 1.82 -4.20 3.69
CA TYR A 60 2.90 -5.06 4.19
C TYR A 60 3.97 -5.24 3.11
N ALA A 61 5.03 -4.46 3.21
CA ALA A 61 6.13 -4.47 2.25
C ALA A 61 7.51 -4.37 2.95
N PRO A 62 7.76 -5.07 4.09
CA PRO A 62 8.99 -4.91 4.85
C PRO A 62 10.19 -5.41 4.06
N LYS A 63 11.17 -4.53 3.82
CA LYS A 63 12.38 -4.84 3.04
C LYS A 63 13.23 -5.94 3.69
N ASP A 64 13.12 -6.14 4.99
CA ASP A 64 13.84 -7.14 5.76
C ASP A 64 13.08 -8.48 5.90
N ASP A 65 11.89 -8.62 5.31
CA ASP A 65 11.25 -9.93 5.15
C ASP A 65 11.75 -10.62 3.88
N PRO A 66 12.57 -11.67 3.99
CA PRO A 66 13.06 -12.38 2.81
C PRO A 66 11.95 -12.91 1.91
N LYS A 67 10.81 -13.30 2.49
CA LYS A 67 9.67 -13.84 1.73
C LYS A 67 8.82 -12.77 1.05
N HIS A 68 9.05 -11.50 1.34
CA HIS A 68 8.52 -10.39 0.58
C HIS A 68 9.33 -10.12 -0.71
N ASN A 69 10.67 -10.29 -0.67
CA ASN A 69 11.57 -9.95 -1.78
C ASN A 69 12.52 -11.08 -2.19
N SER A 70 13.64 -11.31 -1.52
CA SER A 70 14.71 -12.23 -1.97
C SER A 70 14.27 -13.69 -2.09
N LYS A 71 13.32 -14.11 -1.27
CA LYS A 71 12.72 -15.44 -1.24
C LYS A 71 11.23 -15.42 -1.58
N TRP A 72 10.80 -14.49 -2.41
CA TRP A 72 9.39 -14.33 -2.76
C TRP A 72 8.76 -15.59 -3.38
N ARG A 73 9.57 -16.46 -3.97
CA ARG A 73 9.16 -17.74 -4.55
C ARG A 73 8.81 -18.80 -3.50
N GLU A 74 9.32 -18.65 -2.27
CA GLU A 74 9.04 -19.60 -1.18
C GLU A 74 7.66 -19.30 -0.58
N LEU A 75 6.83 -20.34 -0.43
CA LEU A 75 5.60 -20.24 0.32
C LEU A 75 5.89 -20.06 1.81
N TYR A 76 4.97 -19.47 2.53
CA TYR A 76 4.99 -19.50 4.00
C TYR A 76 4.71 -20.91 4.49
N THR A 77 5.29 -21.28 5.63
CA THR A 77 4.87 -22.47 6.35
C THR A 77 3.49 -22.26 6.98
N ASP A 78 2.82 -23.35 7.37
CA ASP A 78 1.53 -23.25 8.07
C ASP A 78 1.66 -22.46 9.37
N GLU A 79 2.77 -22.62 10.11
CA GLU A 79 3.06 -21.85 11.31
C GLU A 79 3.21 -20.35 11.01
N GLU A 80 3.92 -19.97 9.95
CA GLU A 80 4.05 -18.57 9.55
C GLU A 80 2.71 -17.97 9.11
N ILE A 81 1.88 -18.74 8.44
CA ILE A 81 0.53 -18.31 8.08
C ILE A 81 -0.30 -18.05 9.35
N GLU A 82 -0.34 -18.99 10.28
CA GLU A 82 -1.15 -18.89 11.51
C GLU A 82 -0.63 -17.80 12.47
N THR A 83 0.69 -17.60 12.55
CA THR A 83 1.30 -16.68 13.52
C THR A 83 1.57 -15.28 12.99
N LYS A 84 1.72 -15.10 11.68
CA LYS A 84 2.08 -13.81 11.07
C LYS A 84 1.00 -13.25 10.14
N ILE A 85 0.59 -14.01 9.13
CA ILE A 85 -0.27 -13.48 8.06
C ILE A 85 -1.73 -13.38 8.48
N LYS A 86 -2.29 -14.48 9.01
CA LYS A 86 -3.69 -14.57 9.40
C LYS A 86 -4.08 -13.55 10.49
N PRO A 87 -3.29 -13.36 11.58
CA PRO A 87 -3.60 -12.35 12.58
C PRO A 87 -3.62 -10.92 12.03
N LEU A 88 -2.75 -10.62 11.05
CA LEU A 88 -2.73 -9.31 10.40
C LEU A 88 -3.93 -9.11 9.46
N ALA A 89 -4.29 -10.14 8.69
CA ALA A 89 -5.48 -10.10 7.85
C ALA A 89 -6.76 -9.91 8.68
N GLU A 90 -6.89 -10.63 9.79
CA GLU A 90 -8.01 -10.51 10.73
C GLU A 90 -8.07 -9.12 11.37
N ALA A 91 -6.94 -8.58 11.86
CA ALA A 91 -6.87 -7.24 12.43
C ALA A 91 -7.28 -6.17 11.40
N GLY A 92 -6.78 -6.29 10.16
CA GLY A 92 -7.14 -5.38 9.06
C GLY A 92 -8.63 -5.45 8.69
N ASN A 93 -9.20 -6.65 8.62
CA ASN A 93 -10.61 -6.86 8.32
C ASN A 93 -11.51 -6.31 9.44
N LYS A 94 -11.13 -6.50 10.70
CA LYS A 94 -11.86 -6.02 11.87
C LYS A 94 -11.81 -4.49 11.99
N SER A 95 -10.62 -3.90 11.88
CA SER A 95 -10.42 -2.46 12.02
C SER A 95 -10.87 -1.64 10.81
N LYS A 96 -11.06 -2.28 9.65
CA LYS A 96 -11.27 -1.64 8.33
C LYS A 96 -10.04 -0.90 7.78
N CYS A 97 -8.90 -0.98 8.47
CA CYS A 97 -7.60 -0.63 7.93
C CYS A 97 -7.01 -1.88 7.26
N ARG A 98 -7.41 -2.10 6.01
CA ARG A 98 -7.17 -3.36 5.28
C ARG A 98 -5.69 -3.70 5.21
N PHE A 99 -5.36 -4.94 5.55
CA PHE A 99 -4.04 -5.50 5.34
C PHE A 99 -3.84 -5.81 3.85
N VAL A 100 -2.97 -5.04 3.20
CA VAL A 100 -2.59 -5.19 1.79
C VAL A 100 -1.26 -5.95 1.75
N PHE A 101 -1.27 -7.16 1.23
CA PHE A 101 -0.06 -7.97 1.15
C PHE A 101 0.70 -7.66 -0.14
N ALA A 102 1.92 -7.14 -0.02
CA ALA A 102 2.76 -6.82 -1.15
C ALA A 102 3.88 -7.84 -1.36
N LEU A 103 4.24 -8.08 -2.62
CA LEU A 103 5.45 -8.82 -3.02
C LEU A 103 6.32 -7.97 -3.92
N HIS A 104 7.63 -8.17 -3.82
CA HIS A 104 8.63 -7.54 -4.67
C HIS A 104 9.36 -8.59 -5.53
N PRO A 105 8.74 -9.05 -6.64
CA PRO A 105 9.28 -10.15 -7.43
C PRO A 105 10.30 -9.72 -8.50
N TYR A 106 10.92 -8.53 -8.34
CA TYR A 106 11.79 -7.93 -9.34
C TYR A 106 13.21 -7.59 -8.84
N MET A 107 13.43 -7.47 -7.54
CA MET A 107 14.72 -7.06 -6.99
C MET A 107 15.72 -8.22 -6.95
N TYR A 108 15.29 -9.36 -6.44
CA TYR A 108 16.13 -10.56 -6.32
C TYR A 108 15.41 -11.74 -6.95
N ASN A 109 16.18 -12.60 -7.68
CA ASN A 109 15.58 -13.75 -8.35
C ASN A 109 14.32 -13.36 -9.14
N ALA A 110 14.47 -12.34 -9.98
CA ALA A 110 13.39 -11.66 -10.66
C ALA A 110 12.59 -12.60 -11.57
N ILE A 111 11.34 -12.22 -11.86
CA ILE A 111 10.53 -12.86 -12.88
C ILE A 111 11.30 -12.86 -14.20
N ARG A 112 11.36 -14.01 -14.85
CA ARG A 112 12.07 -14.21 -16.10
C ARG A 112 11.15 -13.95 -17.29
N TYR A 113 11.66 -13.21 -18.27
CA TYR A 113 10.95 -12.89 -19.52
C TYR A 113 11.69 -13.38 -20.76
N ASN A 114 12.73 -14.20 -20.57
CA ASN A 114 13.58 -14.73 -21.64
C ASN A 114 12.91 -15.82 -22.50
N SER A 115 11.83 -16.43 -21.99
CA SER A 115 10.96 -17.33 -22.75
C SER A 115 9.56 -17.32 -22.13
N GLU A 116 8.54 -17.67 -22.93
CA GLU A 116 7.17 -17.80 -22.44
C GLU A 116 7.04 -18.89 -21.38
N GLU A 117 7.74 -20.00 -21.54
CA GLU A 117 7.77 -21.10 -20.56
C GLU A 117 8.29 -20.64 -19.20
N ASN A 118 9.42 -19.94 -19.17
CA ASN A 118 9.99 -19.40 -17.94
C ASN A 118 9.08 -18.36 -17.28
N TYR A 119 8.50 -17.49 -18.09
CA TYR A 119 7.55 -16.49 -17.59
C TYR A 119 6.33 -17.16 -16.95
N GLN A 120 5.70 -18.12 -17.63
CA GLN A 120 4.52 -18.80 -17.11
C GLN A 120 4.83 -19.63 -15.85
N ALA A 121 6.01 -20.22 -15.76
CA ALA A 121 6.45 -20.90 -14.55
C ALA A 121 6.56 -19.91 -13.37
N ASP A 122 7.17 -18.76 -13.59
CA ASP A 122 7.32 -17.72 -12.56
C ASP A 122 5.98 -17.07 -12.18
N LEU A 123 5.10 -16.84 -13.14
CA LEU A 123 3.75 -16.32 -12.91
C LEU A 123 2.94 -17.26 -12.00
N LYS A 124 3.01 -18.57 -12.25
CA LYS A 124 2.34 -19.56 -11.39
C LYS A 124 2.85 -19.53 -9.94
N VAL A 125 4.14 -19.32 -9.75
CA VAL A 125 4.74 -19.19 -8.42
C VAL A 125 4.22 -17.93 -7.72
N LEU A 126 4.17 -16.81 -8.45
CA LEU A 126 3.63 -15.54 -7.94
C LEU A 126 2.16 -15.69 -7.54
N GLN A 127 1.35 -16.30 -8.41
CA GLN A 127 -0.07 -16.57 -8.14
C GLN A 127 -0.27 -17.49 -6.94
N ALA A 128 0.50 -18.57 -6.82
CA ALA A 128 0.43 -19.49 -5.70
C ALA A 128 0.76 -18.81 -4.37
N LYS A 129 1.74 -17.91 -4.35
CA LYS A 129 2.10 -17.14 -3.16
C LYS A 129 0.95 -16.21 -2.74
N PHE A 130 0.36 -15.49 -3.69
CA PHE A 130 -0.79 -14.64 -3.39
C PHE A 130 -2.03 -15.45 -2.99
N GLU A 131 -2.29 -16.57 -3.64
CA GLU A 131 -3.40 -17.45 -3.28
C GLU A 131 -3.29 -17.95 -1.84
N GLN A 132 -2.09 -18.31 -1.39
CA GLN A 132 -1.84 -18.74 -0.02
C GLN A 132 -2.29 -17.67 1.00
N VAL A 133 -1.90 -16.41 0.79
CA VAL A 133 -2.28 -15.34 1.72
C VAL A 133 -3.75 -14.92 1.59
N ILE A 134 -4.34 -15.02 0.41
CA ILE A 134 -5.79 -14.80 0.20
C ILE A 134 -6.60 -15.85 0.96
N LYS A 135 -6.18 -17.13 0.93
CA LYS A 135 -6.79 -18.20 1.75
C LYS A 135 -6.69 -17.90 3.24
N ALA A 136 -5.61 -17.24 3.68
CA ALA A 136 -5.42 -16.80 5.07
C ALA A 136 -6.23 -15.54 5.46
N GLY A 137 -7.01 -14.97 4.56
CA GLY A 137 -7.90 -13.84 4.86
C GLY A 137 -7.46 -12.49 4.28
N VAL A 138 -6.35 -12.41 3.56
CA VAL A 138 -5.96 -11.19 2.83
C VAL A 138 -6.98 -10.87 1.74
N ARG A 139 -7.36 -9.59 1.61
CA ARG A 139 -8.41 -9.15 0.66
C ARG A 139 -7.94 -8.07 -0.31
N GLN A 140 -6.66 -7.75 -0.29
CA GLN A 140 -6.00 -6.95 -1.33
C GLN A 140 -4.52 -7.32 -1.39
N ILE A 141 -3.98 -7.37 -2.60
CA ILE A 141 -2.57 -7.62 -2.87
C ILE A 141 -1.95 -6.44 -3.59
N ALA A 142 -0.63 -6.35 -3.57
CA ALA A 142 0.15 -5.34 -4.30
C ALA A 142 1.43 -5.97 -4.88
N ILE A 143 1.95 -5.37 -5.93
CA ILE A 143 3.22 -5.78 -6.56
C ILE A 143 4.15 -4.58 -6.57
N LEU A 144 5.39 -4.78 -6.14
CA LEU A 144 6.40 -3.73 -6.05
C LEU A 144 7.58 -4.03 -6.95
N ALA A 145 8.15 -2.99 -7.54
CA ALA A 145 9.38 -3.02 -8.34
C ALA A 145 10.29 -1.82 -8.03
N ASP A 146 10.04 -1.12 -6.91
CA ASP A 146 10.91 -0.04 -6.44
C ASP A 146 12.34 -0.56 -6.21
N ASP A 147 13.33 0.23 -6.57
CA ASP A 147 14.77 -0.10 -6.50
C ASP A 147 15.19 -1.37 -7.29
N ALA A 148 14.33 -1.88 -8.15
CA ALA A 148 14.65 -3.00 -9.05
C ALA A 148 15.51 -2.56 -10.24
N GLY A 149 16.12 -3.52 -10.93
CA GLY A 149 16.73 -3.30 -12.23
C GLY A 149 15.68 -3.03 -13.32
N ASN A 150 16.13 -2.65 -14.52
CA ASN A 150 15.22 -2.37 -15.64
C ASN A 150 14.49 -3.66 -16.09
N VAL A 151 13.17 -3.68 -15.87
CA VAL A 151 12.26 -4.77 -16.28
C VAL A 151 11.65 -4.48 -17.66
N GLY A 152 11.39 -3.22 -17.95
CA GLY A 152 10.76 -2.74 -19.18
C GLY A 152 9.23 -2.73 -19.14
N GLY A 153 8.64 -1.71 -19.79
CA GLY A 153 7.20 -1.45 -19.72
C GLY A 153 6.34 -2.58 -20.32
N ALA A 154 6.80 -3.25 -21.37
CA ALA A 154 6.08 -4.37 -21.97
C ALA A 154 5.98 -5.57 -21.01
N ASN A 155 7.04 -5.86 -20.28
CA ASN A 155 7.08 -6.93 -19.27
C ASN A 155 6.18 -6.63 -18.08
N TYR A 156 6.19 -5.40 -17.59
CA TYR A 156 5.24 -4.95 -16.57
C TYR A 156 3.80 -5.09 -17.04
N THR A 157 3.49 -4.58 -18.25
CA THR A 157 2.14 -4.66 -18.84
C THR A 157 1.66 -6.10 -18.92
N LYS A 158 2.52 -7.02 -19.39
CA LYS A 158 2.21 -8.45 -19.49
C LYS A 158 1.84 -9.02 -18.12
N THR A 159 2.71 -8.85 -17.12
CA THR A 159 2.46 -9.39 -15.78
C THR A 159 1.21 -8.80 -15.15
N LEU A 160 1.00 -7.48 -15.26
CA LEU A 160 -0.18 -6.82 -14.69
C LEU A 160 -1.48 -7.25 -15.38
N THR A 161 -1.44 -7.52 -16.68
CA THR A 161 -2.59 -8.05 -17.43
C THR A 161 -2.94 -9.46 -16.96
N ASP A 162 -1.96 -10.34 -16.89
CA ASP A 162 -2.16 -11.73 -16.46
C ASP A 162 -2.62 -11.79 -14.99
N MET A 163 -2.04 -10.97 -14.11
CA MET A 163 -2.45 -10.87 -12.70
C MET A 163 -3.86 -10.27 -12.55
N THR A 164 -4.25 -9.33 -13.42
CA THR A 164 -5.61 -8.79 -13.43
C THR A 164 -6.64 -9.87 -13.83
N ALA A 165 -6.33 -10.67 -14.83
CA ALA A 165 -7.18 -11.79 -15.22
C ALA A 165 -7.29 -12.83 -14.10
N TRP A 166 -6.17 -13.19 -13.48
CA TRP A 166 -6.16 -14.11 -12.34
C TRP A 166 -6.94 -13.58 -11.13
N LEU A 167 -6.82 -12.28 -10.79
CA LEU A 167 -7.60 -11.68 -9.70
C LEU A 167 -9.11 -11.77 -9.93
N LYS A 168 -9.57 -11.60 -11.18
CA LYS A 168 -10.98 -11.76 -11.53
C LYS A 168 -11.46 -13.19 -11.29
N GLU A 169 -10.64 -14.19 -11.59
CA GLU A 169 -10.97 -15.60 -11.29
C GLU A 169 -11.00 -15.84 -9.77
N MET A 170 -10.01 -15.34 -9.05
CA MET A 170 -9.97 -15.46 -7.58
C MET A 170 -11.18 -14.80 -6.91
N GLN A 171 -11.68 -13.70 -7.46
CA GLN A 171 -12.86 -13.01 -6.92
C GLN A 171 -14.14 -13.84 -7.02
N LYS A 172 -14.22 -14.80 -7.91
CA LYS A 172 -15.37 -15.74 -7.97
C LYS A 172 -15.46 -16.59 -6.70
N THR A 173 -14.31 -16.94 -6.12
CA THR A 173 -14.21 -17.70 -4.86
C THR A 173 -14.21 -16.78 -3.63
N TYR A 174 -13.62 -15.60 -3.76
CA TYR A 174 -13.47 -14.59 -2.69
C TYR A 174 -14.13 -13.26 -3.13
N PRO A 175 -15.45 -13.10 -3.04
CA PRO A 175 -16.17 -11.94 -3.60
C PRO A 175 -15.78 -10.60 -2.98
N ASP A 176 -15.21 -10.60 -1.77
CA ASP A 176 -14.69 -9.43 -1.06
C ASP A 176 -13.24 -9.07 -1.41
N LEU A 177 -12.57 -9.90 -2.22
CA LEU A 177 -11.24 -9.60 -2.74
C LEU A 177 -11.27 -8.36 -3.65
N LYS A 178 -10.37 -7.41 -3.41
CA LYS A 178 -10.28 -6.20 -4.22
C LYS A 178 -9.61 -6.49 -5.56
N LEU A 179 -10.22 -6.02 -6.63
CA LEU A 179 -9.62 -6.07 -7.98
C LEU A 179 -8.57 -4.98 -8.19
N THR A 180 -8.62 -3.89 -7.42
CA THR A 180 -7.56 -2.87 -7.47
C THR A 180 -6.24 -3.48 -7.06
N LEU A 181 -5.23 -3.30 -7.92
CA LEU A 181 -3.88 -3.83 -7.73
C LEU A 181 -2.89 -2.65 -7.71
N PRO A 182 -2.46 -2.21 -6.52
CA PRO A 182 -1.37 -1.25 -6.41
C PRO A 182 -0.08 -1.84 -6.98
N PHE A 183 0.58 -1.05 -7.82
CA PHE A 183 1.84 -1.41 -8.46
C PHE A 183 2.83 -0.26 -8.38
N CYS A 184 3.97 -0.49 -7.74
CA CYS A 184 5.10 0.44 -7.70
C CYS A 184 6.07 0.06 -8.80
N THR A 185 6.34 0.99 -9.72
CA THR A 185 7.31 0.78 -10.80
C THR A 185 8.72 1.11 -10.31
N GLN A 186 9.72 0.73 -11.08
CA GLN A 186 11.11 1.14 -10.85
C GLN A 186 11.29 2.66 -11.03
N GLU A 187 10.47 3.29 -11.87
CA GLU A 187 10.50 4.75 -12.14
C GLU A 187 9.63 5.55 -11.16
N TYR A 188 9.34 5.01 -9.99
CA TYR A 188 8.45 5.58 -8.96
C TYR A 188 8.79 7.02 -8.55
N MET A 189 10.02 7.46 -8.76
CA MET A 189 10.54 8.78 -8.39
C MET A 189 10.51 9.81 -9.53
N TYR A 190 9.95 9.46 -10.70
CA TYR A 190 9.83 10.37 -11.84
C TYR A 190 8.38 10.90 -11.98
N ASN A 191 8.04 11.45 -13.14
CA ASN A 191 6.77 12.13 -13.38
C ASN A 191 5.70 11.25 -14.06
N GLY A 192 5.94 9.93 -14.12
CA GLY A 192 5.09 8.98 -14.82
C GLY A 192 5.50 8.79 -16.29
N GLU A 193 5.59 7.53 -16.68
CA GLU A 193 5.98 7.12 -18.01
C GLU A 193 4.75 6.91 -18.91
N SER A 194 4.82 7.28 -20.18
CA SER A 194 3.70 7.17 -21.11
C SER A 194 3.20 5.74 -21.27
N TYR A 195 4.07 4.74 -21.14
CA TYR A 195 3.69 3.33 -21.27
C TYR A 195 2.76 2.86 -20.13
N TYR A 196 2.65 3.59 -19.01
CA TYR A 196 1.67 3.27 -17.96
C TYR A 196 0.22 3.34 -18.45
N GLN A 197 -0.04 4.04 -19.55
CA GLN A 197 -1.36 4.04 -20.20
C GLN A 197 -1.80 2.65 -20.65
N ASN A 198 -0.85 1.75 -20.92
CA ASN A 198 -1.11 0.37 -21.35
C ASN A 198 -1.46 -0.57 -20.18
N PHE A 199 -1.30 -0.12 -18.94
CA PHE A 199 -1.66 -0.95 -17.78
C PHE A 199 -3.18 -1.10 -17.68
N PRO A 200 -3.69 -2.27 -17.26
CA PRO A 200 -5.12 -2.46 -17.00
C PRO A 200 -5.69 -1.38 -16.07
N ALA A 201 -6.97 -1.04 -16.24
CA ALA A 201 -7.60 0.07 -15.53
C ALA A 201 -7.66 -0.09 -14.00
N ASN A 202 -7.60 -1.32 -13.49
CA ASN A 202 -7.57 -1.63 -12.06
C ASN A 202 -6.19 -1.43 -11.40
N ILE A 203 -5.14 -1.15 -12.18
CA ILE A 203 -3.81 -0.91 -11.64
C ILE A 203 -3.72 0.48 -11.06
N GLN A 204 -3.36 0.56 -9.78
CA GLN A 204 -3.09 1.80 -9.06
C GLN A 204 -1.58 2.03 -9.06
N ILE A 205 -1.12 3.06 -9.76
CA ILE A 205 0.32 3.29 -10.00
C ILE A 205 0.90 4.09 -8.84
N VAL A 206 1.80 3.45 -8.09
CA VAL A 206 2.40 4.00 -6.88
C VAL A 206 3.62 4.86 -7.23
N MET A 207 3.62 6.11 -6.76
CA MET A 207 4.64 7.13 -7.04
C MET A 207 4.98 7.92 -5.78
N THR A 208 6.21 8.45 -5.71
CA THR A 208 6.68 9.22 -4.55
C THR A 208 6.67 10.74 -4.74
N GLY A 209 6.13 11.25 -5.86
CA GLY A 209 5.95 12.69 -6.06
C GLY A 209 7.08 13.39 -6.82
N GLY A 210 7.67 12.74 -7.82
CA GLY A 210 8.70 13.31 -8.70
C GLY A 210 10.13 13.22 -8.16
N ARG A 211 10.32 12.67 -6.97
CA ARG A 211 11.61 12.36 -6.32
C ARG A 211 11.38 11.33 -5.22
N VAL A 212 12.44 10.69 -4.71
CA VAL A 212 12.34 9.67 -3.64
C VAL A 212 11.64 10.22 -2.39
N TRP A 213 12.04 11.41 -1.94
CA TRP A 213 11.43 12.16 -0.83
C TRP A 213 10.52 13.25 -1.37
N GLY A 214 9.49 12.83 -2.10
CA GLY A 214 8.58 13.74 -2.78
C GLY A 214 7.39 14.15 -1.91
N GLU A 215 6.57 15.00 -2.50
CA GLU A 215 5.38 15.60 -1.89
C GLU A 215 4.20 15.48 -2.86
N VAL A 216 3.00 15.61 -2.33
CA VAL A 216 1.78 15.63 -3.16
C VAL A 216 1.52 17.07 -3.56
N THR A 217 1.95 17.42 -4.76
CA THR A 217 1.75 18.77 -5.31
C THR A 217 0.79 18.77 -6.49
N ASN A 218 0.10 19.88 -6.72
CA ASN A 218 -0.77 20.01 -7.88
C ASN A 218 0.00 19.87 -9.20
N ASN A 219 1.23 20.37 -9.25
CA ASN A 219 2.09 20.23 -10.43
C ASN A 219 2.38 18.76 -10.74
N PHE A 220 2.83 17.98 -9.73
CA PHE A 220 3.11 16.55 -9.91
C PHE A 220 1.85 15.78 -10.33
N THR A 221 0.75 15.93 -9.59
CA THR A 221 -0.48 15.17 -9.86
C THR A 221 -1.07 15.50 -11.23
N THR A 222 -0.99 16.75 -11.66
CA THR A 222 -1.46 17.18 -12.99
C THR A 222 -0.55 16.64 -14.08
N THR A 223 0.76 16.78 -13.95
CA THR A 223 1.73 16.25 -14.93
C THR A 223 1.59 14.74 -15.07
N PHE A 224 1.55 14.01 -13.96
CA PHE A 224 1.36 12.57 -13.96
C PHE A 224 0.04 12.18 -14.65
N THR A 225 -1.07 12.83 -14.28
CA THR A 225 -2.38 12.52 -14.85
C THR A 225 -2.42 12.77 -16.35
N ASN A 226 -1.79 13.85 -16.83
CA ASN A 226 -1.68 14.16 -18.26
C ASN A 226 -0.86 13.10 -19.01
N ASN A 227 0.22 12.62 -18.41
CA ASN A 227 1.09 11.60 -19.02
C ASN A 227 0.45 10.21 -19.04
N VAL A 228 -0.35 9.88 -18.02
CA VAL A 228 -0.80 8.50 -17.74
C VAL A 228 -2.29 8.30 -17.98
N GLY A 229 -3.10 9.37 -18.00
CA GLY A 229 -4.55 9.30 -18.16
C GLY A 229 -5.31 8.92 -16.89
N ARG A 230 -4.61 8.79 -15.75
CA ARG A 230 -5.19 8.52 -14.43
C ARG A 230 -4.29 9.09 -13.34
N GLY A 231 -4.85 9.34 -12.14
CA GLY A 231 -4.10 9.88 -11.01
C GLY A 231 -3.11 8.87 -10.40
N PRO A 232 -2.06 9.36 -9.72
CA PRO A 232 -1.11 8.50 -9.01
C PRO A 232 -1.71 7.96 -7.71
N TYR A 233 -1.16 6.84 -7.22
CA TYR A 233 -1.26 6.42 -5.83
C TYR A 233 0.01 6.89 -5.11
N MET A 234 -0.11 7.76 -4.10
CA MET A 234 1.03 8.43 -3.50
C MET A 234 1.64 7.60 -2.37
N TRP A 235 2.94 7.33 -2.47
CA TRP A 235 3.78 6.78 -1.40
C TRP A 235 4.68 7.90 -0.88
N ILE A 236 4.42 8.38 0.31
CA ILE A 236 5.17 9.48 0.92
C ILE A 236 6.16 8.92 1.94
N ASN A 237 7.46 9.17 1.73
CA ASN A 237 8.53 8.73 2.61
C ASN A 237 8.62 9.62 3.86
N TRP A 238 7.57 9.67 4.64
CA TRP A 238 7.50 10.37 5.91
C TRP A 238 6.65 9.56 6.92
N PRO A 239 7.07 9.42 8.16
CA PRO A 239 8.31 9.88 8.80
C PRO A 239 9.52 8.92 8.64
N CYS A 240 9.64 8.23 7.53
CA CYS A 240 10.72 7.30 7.23
C CYS A 240 12.12 7.90 7.49
N THR A 241 13.01 7.12 8.10
CA THR A 241 14.39 7.54 8.48
C THR A 241 15.48 6.69 7.86
N ASP A 242 15.27 6.14 6.67
CA ASP A 242 16.22 5.24 5.99
C ASP A 242 17.62 5.85 5.89
N ASN A 243 17.71 7.15 5.60
CA ASN A 243 18.97 7.87 5.47
C ASN A 243 19.58 8.29 6.81
N SER A 244 18.86 8.14 7.93
CA SER A 244 19.31 8.59 9.25
C SER A 244 18.67 7.78 10.37
N LYS A 245 18.92 6.48 10.37
CA LYS A 245 18.28 5.49 11.29
C LYS A 245 18.47 5.76 12.78
N LYS A 246 19.44 6.63 13.14
CA LYS A 246 19.69 7.06 14.52
C LYS A 246 18.85 8.26 14.97
N HIS A 247 18.12 8.89 14.06
CA HIS A 247 17.24 10.01 14.35
C HIS A 247 15.79 9.58 14.36
N LEU A 248 14.99 10.29 15.13
CA LEU A 248 13.53 10.17 15.12
C LEU A 248 12.94 11.43 14.47
N ILE A 249 12.02 11.25 13.54
CA ILE A 249 11.23 12.34 12.98
C ILE A 249 9.95 12.42 13.79
N MET A 250 9.89 13.41 14.73
CA MET A 250 8.76 13.60 15.64
C MET A 250 7.96 14.88 15.34
N GLY A 251 8.42 15.67 14.38
CA GLY A 251 7.73 16.88 13.94
C GLY A 251 6.66 16.61 12.89
N GLY A 252 5.63 17.46 12.84
CA GLY A 252 4.63 17.41 11.78
C GLY A 252 5.24 17.68 10.41
N TYR A 253 4.72 17.00 9.39
CA TYR A 253 5.04 17.26 8.00
C TYR A 253 3.85 17.97 7.35
N THR A 254 3.77 19.27 7.58
CA THR A 254 2.63 20.09 7.17
C THR A 254 2.53 20.29 5.66
N THR A 255 3.59 19.97 4.92
CA THR A 255 3.70 20.29 3.49
C THR A 255 3.70 19.08 2.56
N PHE A 256 3.62 17.84 3.06
CA PHE A 256 3.60 16.67 2.16
C PHE A 256 2.36 16.63 1.25
N LEU A 257 1.25 17.19 1.70
CA LEU A 257 0.06 17.42 0.89
C LEU A 257 -0.15 18.93 0.75
N HIS A 258 0.16 19.44 -0.44
CA HIS A 258 0.07 20.88 -0.69
C HIS A 258 -1.38 21.35 -0.84
N PRO A 259 -1.68 22.58 -0.38
CA PRO A 259 -2.97 23.20 -0.63
C PRO A 259 -3.30 23.27 -2.13
N GLY A 260 -4.57 23.08 -2.48
CA GLY A 260 -5.03 23.18 -3.86
C GLY A 260 -4.80 21.92 -4.71
N VAL A 261 -4.28 20.85 -4.16
CA VAL A 261 -4.26 19.54 -4.84
C VAL A 261 -5.69 19.04 -5.02
N ASP A 262 -6.04 18.72 -6.26
CA ASP A 262 -7.35 18.12 -6.58
C ASP A 262 -7.37 16.66 -6.11
N PRO A 263 -8.20 16.29 -5.10
CA PRO A 263 -8.26 14.94 -4.59
C PRO A 263 -8.75 13.92 -5.63
N ASN A 264 -9.46 14.34 -6.66
CA ASN A 264 -9.90 13.46 -7.74
C ASN A 264 -8.73 13.01 -8.66
N LYS A 265 -7.59 13.69 -8.58
CA LYS A 265 -6.36 13.32 -9.27
C LYS A 265 -5.47 12.38 -8.44
N ILE A 266 -5.95 11.87 -7.31
CA ILE A 266 -5.19 10.97 -6.41
C ILE A 266 -6.00 9.71 -6.16
N GLN A 267 -5.41 8.55 -6.41
CA GLN A 267 -6.06 7.25 -6.13
C GLN A 267 -5.89 6.81 -4.68
N GLY A 268 -4.88 7.30 -3.99
CA GLY A 268 -4.60 6.99 -2.60
C GLY A 268 -3.35 7.69 -2.09
N ILE A 269 -3.19 7.70 -0.77
CA ILE A 269 -1.99 8.18 -0.08
C ILE A 269 -1.63 7.18 1.01
N VAL A 270 -0.37 6.73 1.02
CA VAL A 270 0.22 5.94 2.11
C VAL A 270 1.50 6.60 2.59
N LEU A 271 1.68 6.59 3.91
CA LEU A 271 2.84 7.13 4.58
C LEU A 271 3.79 5.99 4.94
N ASN A 272 5.09 6.17 4.65
CA ASN A 272 6.14 5.21 5.01
C ASN A 272 6.70 5.58 6.39
N PRO A 273 6.56 4.71 7.42
CA PRO A 273 6.97 5.01 8.79
C PRO A 273 8.47 4.82 9.01
N MET A 274 8.93 5.16 10.22
CA MET A 274 10.26 4.80 10.74
C MET A 274 10.29 3.31 11.13
N GLN A 275 11.49 2.71 11.18
CA GLN A 275 11.68 1.38 11.78
C GLN A 275 11.27 1.31 13.27
N GLN A 276 11.24 2.44 13.97
CA GLN A 276 10.79 2.55 15.36
C GLN A 276 9.27 2.67 15.39
N SER A 277 8.58 1.60 15.79
CA SER A 277 7.14 1.48 15.72
C SER A 277 6.40 2.48 16.63
N GLU A 278 6.78 2.59 17.90
CA GLU A 278 6.08 3.45 18.85
C GLU A 278 6.19 4.95 18.48
N PRO A 279 7.39 5.52 18.21
CA PRO A 279 7.48 6.89 17.72
C PRO A 279 6.72 7.11 16.42
N SER A 280 6.74 6.14 15.51
CA SER A 280 5.99 6.24 14.25
C SER A 280 4.49 6.34 14.47
N LYS A 281 3.92 5.52 15.36
CA LYS A 281 2.49 5.58 15.69
C LYS A 281 2.12 6.95 16.25
N VAL A 282 2.92 7.49 17.16
CA VAL A 282 2.70 8.83 17.71
C VAL A 282 2.77 9.88 16.61
N CYS A 283 3.83 9.86 15.81
CA CYS A 283 4.03 10.81 14.72
C CYS A 283 2.88 10.77 13.71
N LEU A 284 2.53 9.59 13.20
CA LEU A 284 1.49 9.40 12.20
C LEU A 284 0.08 9.78 12.68
N LEU A 285 -0.20 9.66 13.97
CA LEU A 285 -1.54 9.88 14.52
C LEU A 285 -1.72 11.25 15.17
N TYR A 286 -0.65 11.83 15.74
CA TYR A 286 -0.71 13.13 16.41
C TYR A 286 -0.33 14.31 15.52
N THR A 287 0.55 14.08 14.55
CA THR A 287 1.09 15.14 13.69
C THR A 287 0.58 15.06 12.26
N SER A 288 -0.05 13.94 11.90
CA SER A 288 -0.76 13.87 10.63
C SER A 288 -1.97 14.82 10.68
N PRO A 289 -2.18 15.64 9.65
CA PRO A 289 -3.41 16.42 9.59
C PRO A 289 -4.59 15.49 9.73
N SER A 290 -5.60 15.92 10.44
CA SER A 290 -6.87 15.19 10.58
C SER A 290 -7.36 14.77 9.19
N PRO A 291 -8.04 13.62 9.04
CA PRO A 291 -8.72 13.30 7.79
C PRO A 291 -9.64 14.43 7.27
N ARG A 292 -9.99 15.37 8.13
CA ARG A 292 -10.70 16.60 7.75
C ARG A 292 -9.80 17.64 7.09
N ASP A 293 -8.50 17.60 7.38
CA ASP A 293 -7.52 18.57 6.88
C ASP A 293 -6.81 18.03 5.63
N MET A 294 -7.00 16.76 5.31
CA MET A 294 -6.60 16.11 4.07
C MET A 294 -7.74 16.11 3.05
#